data_99c14944de10ad419eb7129f3e8ff62f
#
_entry.id   99c14944de10ad419eb7129f3e8ff62f
#
_cell.length_a   1.000
_cell.length_b   1.000
_cell.length_c   1.000
_cell.angle_alpha   90.00
_cell.angle_beta   90.00
_cell.angle_gamma   90.00
#
_symmetry.space_group_name_H-M   'P 1'
#
loop_
_entity.id
_entity.type
_entity.pdbx_description
1 polymer ?
#
loop_
_entity_poly.entity_id
_entity_poly.type
_entity_poly.pdbx_seq_one_letter_code
_entity_poly.pdbx_strand_id
1 'polypeptide(L)'
;KAWEYIVAHRDDPYADADMQVSVTPPGKPLGVVDRRGVYLRGTEETHRTTQFLVTVQPSFRAGETKRAYALDVKASLCATQPWVHVPDFLALGSNGRTFEIRVAADTLPPGLHTARVVGRDTERNGTVVFDVPITVVKPVVPSNATYKYPRVRLSSGEIRREFVHVPSGATWADVCVRSMNHEAPNTSVRFWLHMLQLVPQRRLSRVEHHFVLALNENEPMSKRIPVHGGMTLELCAAQFWSNKAGFDLEMDVEFHGLDTVPQVSGHTGQ
;
A
#
# COMPACT_ATOMS: atom_id res chain seq x y z
N LYS A 1 3.82 29.70 -16.64
CA LYS A 1 3.19 28.36 -16.83
C LYS A 1 1.96 28.16 -15.93
N ALA A 2 2.05 28.26 -14.56
CA ALA A 2 0.89 28.08 -13.68
C ALA A 2 -0.21 29.13 -13.91
N TRP A 3 0.17 30.39 -14.09
CA TRP A 3 -0.78 31.48 -14.38
C TRP A 3 -1.45 31.33 -15.75
N GLU A 4 -0.69 30.97 -16.77
CA GLU A 4 -1.22 30.70 -18.11
C GLU A 4 -2.22 29.54 -18.09
N TYR A 5 -1.93 28.49 -17.32
CA TYR A 5 -2.87 27.40 -17.11
C TYR A 5 -4.17 27.85 -16.44
N ILE A 6 -4.09 28.62 -15.34
CA ILE A 6 -5.25 29.13 -14.61
C ILE A 6 -6.13 30.02 -15.53
N VAL A 7 -5.50 30.90 -16.31
CA VAL A 7 -6.21 31.79 -17.23
C VAL A 7 -6.90 31.01 -18.36
N ALA A 8 -6.23 29.99 -18.90
CA ALA A 8 -6.77 29.16 -19.98
C ALA A 8 -7.96 28.29 -19.53
N HIS A 9 -8.04 27.93 -18.25
CA HIS A 9 -9.05 27.00 -17.73
C HIS A 9 -10.09 27.64 -16.79
N ARG A 10 -10.02 28.97 -16.58
CA ARG A 10 -10.93 29.65 -15.64
C ARG A 10 -12.41 29.54 -16.03
N ASP A 11 -12.68 29.40 -17.34
CA ASP A 11 -14.04 29.34 -17.90
C ASP A 11 -14.50 27.88 -18.14
N ASP A 12 -13.70 26.89 -17.74
CA ASP A 12 -14.11 25.50 -17.81
C ASP A 12 -15.33 25.24 -16.91
N PRO A 13 -16.33 24.46 -17.36
CA PRO A 13 -17.56 24.23 -16.60
C PRO A 13 -17.32 23.56 -15.24
N TYR A 14 -16.17 22.94 -15.05
CA TYR A 14 -15.76 22.31 -13.79
C TYR A 14 -14.64 23.07 -13.06
N ALA A 15 -14.25 24.28 -13.51
CA ALA A 15 -13.17 25.06 -12.87
C ALA A 15 -13.44 25.35 -11.38
N ASP A 16 -14.72 25.49 -11.00
CA ASP A 16 -15.18 25.71 -9.63
C ASP A 16 -15.86 24.47 -9.01
N ALA A 17 -15.83 23.33 -9.70
CA ALA A 17 -16.37 22.06 -9.20
C ALA A 17 -15.29 21.26 -8.48
N ASP A 18 -15.60 20.78 -7.30
CA ASP A 18 -14.80 19.76 -6.61
C ASP A 18 -15.29 18.37 -7.04
N MET A 19 -14.41 17.58 -7.66
CA MET A 19 -14.71 16.22 -8.09
C MET A 19 -14.50 15.24 -6.93
N GLN A 20 -15.54 15.01 -6.17
CA GLN A 20 -15.52 14.08 -5.05
C GLN A 20 -15.49 12.64 -5.58
N VAL A 21 -14.41 11.94 -5.28
CA VAL A 21 -14.25 10.52 -5.63
C VAL A 21 -14.52 9.67 -4.41
N SER A 22 -15.40 8.68 -4.55
CA SER A 22 -15.60 7.65 -3.53
C SER A 22 -15.46 6.25 -4.14
N VAL A 23 -14.82 5.35 -3.39
CA VAL A 23 -14.57 3.96 -3.80
C VAL A 23 -15.31 3.03 -2.86
N THR A 24 -16.21 2.22 -3.43
CA THR A 24 -16.98 1.23 -2.68
C THR A 24 -16.39 -0.16 -2.89
N PRO A 25 -15.94 -0.85 -1.83
CA PRO A 25 -15.46 -2.22 -1.92
C PRO A 25 -16.61 -3.20 -2.20
N PRO A 26 -16.31 -4.42 -2.71
CA PRO A 26 -17.32 -5.42 -3.01
C PRO A 26 -18.16 -5.78 -1.79
N GLY A 27 -19.46 -5.99 -2.02
CA GLY A 27 -20.42 -6.37 -0.97
C GLY A 27 -20.80 -5.26 0.01
N LYS A 28 -20.40 -4.01 -0.24
CA LYS A 28 -20.82 -2.85 0.55
C LYS A 28 -21.78 -1.97 -0.25
N PRO A 29 -22.80 -1.36 0.37
CA PRO A 29 -23.64 -0.37 -0.29
C PRO A 29 -22.86 0.88 -0.69
N LEU A 30 -23.28 1.52 -1.76
CA LEU A 30 -22.72 2.81 -2.20
C LEU A 30 -22.85 3.86 -1.09
N GLY A 31 -21.81 4.68 -0.91
CA GLY A 31 -21.80 5.80 0.03
C GLY A 31 -21.59 5.45 1.50
N VAL A 32 -21.52 4.17 1.86
CA VAL A 32 -21.28 3.76 3.27
C VAL A 32 -19.82 3.85 3.68
N VAL A 33 -18.91 3.85 2.71
CA VAL A 33 -17.46 3.89 2.96
C VAL A 33 -16.87 5.10 2.24
N ASP A 34 -16.40 6.08 3.00
CA ASP A 34 -15.69 7.24 2.46
C ASP A 34 -14.22 6.87 2.21
N ARG A 35 -13.96 6.19 1.10
CA ARG A 35 -12.62 5.89 0.60
C ARG A 35 -12.41 6.60 -0.72
N ARG A 36 -11.33 7.38 -0.82
CA ARG A 36 -10.96 8.10 -2.04
C ARG A 36 -10.08 7.30 -3.00
N GLY A 37 -9.74 6.06 -2.65
CA GLY A 37 -8.90 5.18 -3.45
C GLY A 37 -9.03 3.73 -3.03
N VAL A 38 -8.33 2.84 -3.74
CA VAL A 38 -8.23 1.42 -3.41
C VAL A 38 -6.97 1.19 -2.57
N TYR A 39 -7.13 0.51 -1.45
CA TYR A 39 -6.04 0.03 -0.64
C TYR A 39 -6.27 -1.44 -0.30
N LEU A 40 -5.45 -2.32 -0.86
CA LEU A 40 -5.45 -3.76 -0.58
C LEU A 40 -4.19 -4.10 0.22
N ARG A 41 -4.36 -4.81 1.33
CA ARG A 41 -3.24 -5.22 2.18
C ARG A 41 -3.50 -6.60 2.77
N GLY A 42 -2.52 -7.46 2.61
CA GLY A 42 -2.57 -8.81 3.17
C GLY A 42 -2.97 -9.87 2.15
N THR A 43 -2.80 -11.12 2.56
CA THR A 43 -3.02 -12.28 1.69
C THR A 43 -4.48 -12.41 1.26
N GLU A 44 -5.42 -12.17 2.17
CA GLU A 44 -6.86 -12.34 1.89
C GLU A 44 -7.39 -11.35 0.85
N GLU A 45 -6.84 -10.13 0.80
CA GLU A 45 -7.26 -9.12 -0.16
C GLU A 45 -6.49 -9.19 -1.49
N THR A 46 -5.30 -9.80 -1.50
CA THR A 46 -4.40 -9.79 -2.67
C THR A 46 -4.30 -11.13 -3.39
N HIS A 47 -5.02 -12.17 -2.96
CA HIS A 47 -5.00 -13.50 -3.58
C HIS A 47 -5.91 -13.64 -4.81
N ARG A 48 -6.73 -12.63 -5.10
CA ARG A 48 -7.71 -12.64 -6.19
C ARG A 48 -7.83 -11.29 -6.87
N THR A 49 -8.34 -11.29 -8.08
CA THR A 49 -8.83 -10.08 -8.75
C THR A 49 -10.07 -9.56 -8.04
N THR A 50 -10.09 -8.29 -7.71
CA THR A 50 -11.19 -7.65 -6.97
C THR A 50 -11.80 -6.50 -7.76
N GLN A 51 -13.14 -6.40 -7.75
CA GLN A 51 -13.92 -5.35 -8.40
C GLN A 51 -14.31 -4.28 -7.37
N PHE A 52 -14.20 -3.01 -7.76
CA PHE A 52 -14.60 -1.87 -6.96
C PHE A 52 -15.51 -0.97 -7.78
N LEU A 53 -16.50 -0.36 -7.13
CA LEU A 53 -17.31 0.68 -7.73
C LEU A 53 -16.74 2.04 -7.36
N VAL A 54 -16.43 2.83 -8.37
CA VAL A 54 -15.93 4.21 -8.22
C VAL A 54 -17.05 5.15 -8.60
N THR A 55 -17.44 6.02 -7.67
CA THR A 55 -18.39 7.09 -7.92
C THR A 55 -17.65 8.42 -7.95
N VAL A 56 -17.83 9.16 -9.04
CA VAL A 56 -17.34 10.54 -9.18
C VAL A 56 -18.53 11.46 -9.10
N GLN A 57 -18.56 12.30 -8.09
CA GLN A 57 -19.65 13.24 -7.81
C GLN A 57 -19.14 14.67 -7.86
N PRO A 58 -19.52 15.46 -8.88
CA PRO A 58 -19.24 16.89 -8.89
C PRO A 58 -19.96 17.62 -7.75
N SER A 59 -19.26 18.49 -7.07
CA SER A 59 -19.78 19.36 -6.02
C SER A 59 -19.48 20.80 -6.39
N PHE A 60 -20.50 21.63 -6.42
CA PHE A 60 -20.40 23.05 -6.79
C PHE A 60 -20.57 23.93 -5.56
N ARG A 61 -20.03 25.14 -5.62
CA ARG A 61 -20.28 26.14 -4.58
C ARG A 61 -21.77 26.55 -4.57
N ALA A 62 -22.26 26.96 -3.42
CA ALA A 62 -23.63 27.40 -3.27
C ALA A 62 -23.94 28.57 -4.25
N GLY A 63 -25.04 28.44 -5.01
CA GLY A 63 -25.46 29.40 -6.01
C GLY A 63 -25.03 29.13 -7.45
N GLU A 64 -24.11 28.17 -7.70
CA GLU A 64 -23.61 27.85 -9.05
C GLU A 64 -24.51 26.86 -9.84
N THR A 65 -25.83 26.99 -9.70
CA THR A 65 -26.83 26.13 -10.33
C THR A 65 -26.71 26.05 -11.85
N LYS A 66 -26.44 27.20 -12.52
CA LYS A 66 -26.31 27.22 -13.98
C LYS A 66 -25.13 26.42 -14.47
N ARG A 67 -23.98 26.49 -13.77
CA ARG A 67 -22.78 25.66 -14.09
C ARG A 67 -23.00 24.21 -13.81
N ALA A 68 -23.71 23.87 -12.73
CA ALA A 68 -24.08 22.50 -12.43
C ALA A 68 -24.92 21.87 -13.56
N TYR A 69 -25.94 22.61 -14.06
CA TYR A 69 -26.75 22.11 -15.19
C TYR A 69 -25.99 22.04 -16.52
N ALA A 70 -24.98 22.86 -16.70
CA ALA A 70 -24.17 22.89 -17.91
C ALA A 70 -23.01 21.88 -17.90
N LEU A 71 -22.81 21.17 -16.78
CA LEU A 71 -21.74 20.21 -16.69
C LEU A 71 -22.01 19.00 -17.60
N ASP A 72 -21.20 18.88 -18.63
CA ASP A 72 -21.12 17.70 -19.52
C ASP A 72 -19.64 17.47 -19.83
N VAL A 73 -19.05 16.49 -19.14
CA VAL A 73 -17.65 16.14 -19.31
C VAL A 73 -17.55 14.75 -19.91
N LYS A 74 -16.90 14.65 -21.04
CA LYS A 74 -16.55 13.40 -21.69
C LYS A 74 -15.12 13.01 -21.34
N ALA A 75 -14.95 12.14 -20.37
CA ALA A 75 -13.66 11.73 -19.88
C ALA A 75 -13.20 10.40 -20.48
N SER A 76 -12.00 10.37 -21.03
CA SER A 76 -11.29 9.11 -21.28
C SER A 76 -10.69 8.63 -19.95
N LEU A 77 -10.83 7.32 -19.67
CA LEU A 77 -10.25 6.69 -18.49
C LEU A 77 -8.98 5.95 -18.88
N CYS A 78 -7.92 6.15 -18.11
CA CYS A 78 -6.65 5.48 -18.32
C CYS A 78 -6.09 4.97 -16.99
N ALA A 79 -5.75 3.69 -16.95
CA ALA A 79 -4.99 3.11 -15.86
C ALA A 79 -3.49 3.25 -16.13
N THR A 80 -2.70 3.63 -15.13
CA THR A 80 -1.24 3.78 -15.27
C THR A 80 -0.49 2.44 -15.27
N GLN A 81 -1.19 1.35 -14.92
CA GLN A 81 -0.61 0.02 -14.83
C GLN A 81 -1.54 -1.04 -15.44
N PRO A 82 -1.00 -2.06 -16.12
CA PRO A 82 -1.79 -3.06 -16.86
C PRO A 82 -2.60 -4.01 -15.97
N TRP A 83 -2.29 -4.12 -14.69
CA TRP A 83 -3.04 -4.93 -13.72
C TRP A 83 -4.29 -4.23 -13.16
N VAL A 84 -4.60 -3.01 -13.66
CA VAL A 84 -5.83 -2.29 -13.36
C VAL A 84 -6.63 -2.14 -14.64
N HIS A 85 -7.85 -2.65 -14.63
CA HIS A 85 -8.76 -2.59 -15.78
C HIS A 85 -9.88 -1.61 -15.48
N VAL A 86 -10.16 -0.73 -16.44
CA VAL A 86 -11.18 0.32 -16.38
C VAL A 86 -11.92 0.39 -17.71
N PRO A 87 -13.15 0.90 -17.76
CA PRO A 87 -13.77 1.31 -19.01
C PRO A 87 -12.95 2.40 -19.71
N ASP A 88 -13.03 2.47 -21.03
CA ASP A 88 -12.27 3.49 -21.79
C ASP A 88 -12.84 4.90 -21.65
N PHE A 89 -14.13 5.01 -21.30
CA PHE A 89 -14.87 6.28 -21.37
C PHE A 89 -15.88 6.44 -20.24
N LEU A 90 -16.06 7.69 -19.79
CA LEU A 90 -17.04 8.09 -18.80
C LEU A 90 -17.70 9.41 -19.24
N ALA A 91 -19.04 9.44 -19.34
CA ALA A 91 -19.81 10.68 -19.45
C ALA A 91 -20.22 11.12 -18.03
N LEU A 92 -19.78 12.29 -17.63
CA LEU A 92 -19.98 12.84 -16.28
C LEU A 92 -20.82 14.11 -16.34
N GLY A 93 -22.04 14.03 -15.82
CA GLY A 93 -22.92 15.17 -15.59
C GLY A 93 -22.97 15.57 -14.13
N SER A 94 -23.82 16.56 -13.79
CA SER A 94 -23.98 17.11 -12.43
C SER A 94 -24.42 16.08 -11.38
N ASN A 95 -25.11 15.02 -11.80
CA ASN A 95 -25.56 13.96 -10.90
C ASN A 95 -24.46 12.94 -10.56
N GLY A 96 -23.24 13.15 -11.07
CA GLY A 96 -22.16 12.23 -10.92
C GLY A 96 -22.31 10.94 -11.78
N ARG A 97 -21.35 10.08 -11.68
CA ARG A 97 -21.34 8.79 -12.38
C ARG A 97 -20.58 7.73 -11.60
N THR A 98 -21.08 6.51 -11.68
CA THR A 98 -20.41 5.33 -11.12
C THR A 98 -19.88 4.45 -12.26
N PHE A 99 -18.67 3.92 -12.10
CA PHE A 99 -18.05 2.94 -13.00
C PHE A 99 -17.29 1.88 -12.20
N GLU A 100 -17.00 0.79 -12.84
CA GLU A 100 -16.28 -0.33 -12.24
C GLU A 100 -14.78 -0.27 -12.57
N ILE A 101 -13.95 -0.58 -11.58
CA ILE A 101 -12.55 -0.90 -11.78
C ILE A 101 -12.26 -2.31 -11.30
N ARG A 102 -11.38 -3.03 -12.00
CA ARG A 102 -10.88 -4.35 -11.59
C ARG A 102 -9.40 -4.29 -11.31
N VAL A 103 -9.01 -4.77 -10.14
CA VAL A 103 -7.62 -4.80 -9.67
C VAL A 103 -7.17 -6.25 -9.60
N ALA A 104 -6.28 -6.66 -10.50
CA ALA A 104 -5.74 -8.02 -10.60
C ALA A 104 -4.54 -8.19 -9.66
N ALA A 105 -4.77 -8.10 -8.34
CA ALA A 105 -3.73 -8.19 -7.32
C ALA A 105 -3.08 -9.59 -7.23
N ASP A 106 -3.79 -10.62 -7.66
CA ASP A 106 -3.31 -12.01 -7.75
C ASP A 106 -2.13 -12.18 -8.71
N THR A 107 -2.07 -11.39 -9.77
CA THR A 107 -1.01 -11.44 -10.78
C THR A 107 0.30 -10.75 -10.35
N LEU A 108 0.25 -9.97 -9.27
CA LEU A 108 1.40 -9.20 -8.80
C LEU A 108 2.37 -10.06 -8.00
N PRO A 109 3.69 -9.83 -8.11
CA PRO A 109 4.64 -10.41 -7.19
C PRO A 109 4.47 -9.82 -5.77
N PRO A 110 5.03 -10.43 -4.73
CA PRO A 110 5.11 -9.80 -3.41
C PRO A 110 5.76 -8.42 -3.46
N GLY A 111 5.28 -7.49 -2.63
CA GLY A 111 5.80 -6.12 -2.54
C GLY A 111 4.72 -5.05 -2.52
N LEU A 112 5.16 -3.80 -2.70
CA LEU A 112 4.32 -2.62 -2.80
C LEU A 112 4.12 -2.25 -4.28
N HIS A 113 2.85 -2.17 -4.69
CA HIS A 113 2.46 -1.78 -6.04
C HIS A 113 1.52 -0.59 -5.98
N THR A 114 1.75 0.37 -6.86
CA THR A 114 0.92 1.57 -6.97
C THR A 114 0.45 1.77 -8.40
N ALA A 115 -0.78 2.23 -8.54
CA ALA A 115 -1.37 2.64 -9.80
C ALA A 115 -2.29 3.84 -9.59
N ARG A 116 -2.72 4.44 -10.68
CA ARG A 116 -3.76 5.46 -10.71
C ARG A 116 -4.71 5.19 -11.87
N VAL A 117 -5.98 5.45 -11.66
CA VAL A 117 -6.95 5.61 -12.74
C VAL A 117 -7.17 7.11 -12.91
N VAL A 118 -6.92 7.61 -14.10
CA VAL A 118 -7.00 9.04 -14.41
C VAL A 118 -8.10 9.27 -15.42
N GLY A 119 -9.08 10.11 -15.07
CA GLY A 119 -10.09 10.61 -15.98
C GLY A 119 -9.63 11.91 -16.63
N ARG A 120 -9.55 11.94 -17.97
CA ARG A 120 -9.11 13.10 -18.76
C ARG A 120 -10.23 13.58 -19.68
N ASP A 121 -10.48 14.88 -19.66
CA ASP A 121 -11.44 15.50 -20.57
C ASP A 121 -10.97 15.35 -22.02
N THR A 122 -11.81 14.74 -22.87
CA THR A 122 -11.49 14.51 -24.28
C THR A 122 -11.66 15.76 -25.15
N GLU A 123 -12.45 16.74 -24.69
CA GLU A 123 -12.75 17.96 -25.43
C GLU A 123 -11.82 19.11 -25.06
N ARG A 124 -11.09 19.02 -23.91
CA ARG A 124 -10.22 20.09 -23.40
C ARG A 124 -8.79 19.66 -23.17
N ASN A 125 -8.11 19.35 -24.27
CA ASN A 125 -6.66 19.03 -24.29
C ASN A 125 -6.22 17.97 -23.27
N GLY A 126 -7.09 17.03 -22.89
CA GLY A 126 -6.76 15.95 -21.96
C GLY A 126 -6.53 16.43 -20.51
N THR A 127 -7.12 17.56 -20.11
CA THR A 127 -7.08 18.05 -18.71
C THR A 127 -7.56 16.97 -17.76
N VAL A 128 -6.81 16.75 -16.67
CA VAL A 128 -7.19 15.79 -15.63
C VAL A 128 -8.39 16.33 -14.87
N VAL A 129 -9.48 15.58 -14.89
CA VAL A 129 -10.73 15.90 -14.19
C VAL A 129 -10.74 15.30 -12.79
N PHE A 130 -10.31 14.05 -12.67
CA PHE A 130 -10.18 13.33 -11.40
C PHE A 130 -9.12 12.24 -11.50
N ASP A 131 -8.68 11.77 -10.34
CA ASP A 131 -7.84 10.57 -10.25
C ASP A 131 -8.23 9.67 -9.07
N VAL A 132 -7.99 8.38 -9.23
CA VAL A 132 -8.24 7.36 -8.22
C VAL A 132 -6.92 6.65 -7.90
N PRO A 133 -6.33 6.89 -6.74
CA PRO A 133 -5.12 6.17 -6.34
C PRO A 133 -5.43 4.73 -5.97
N ILE A 134 -4.52 3.82 -6.36
CA ILE A 134 -4.59 2.40 -6.06
C ILE A 134 -3.27 1.96 -5.45
N THR A 135 -3.34 1.34 -4.29
CA THR A 135 -2.18 0.78 -3.59
C THR A 135 -2.46 -0.67 -3.23
N VAL A 136 -1.55 -1.55 -3.60
CA VAL A 136 -1.59 -2.98 -3.28
C VAL A 136 -0.32 -3.33 -2.51
N VAL A 137 -0.49 -3.83 -1.29
CA VAL A 137 0.57 -4.38 -0.45
C VAL A 137 0.41 -5.88 -0.41
N LYS A 138 1.20 -6.59 -1.22
CA LYS A 138 1.17 -8.05 -1.29
C LYS A 138 2.31 -8.63 -0.46
N PRO A 139 2.02 -9.29 0.69
CA PRO A 139 3.06 -9.81 1.54
C PRO A 139 3.70 -11.09 0.96
N VAL A 140 4.96 -11.31 1.30
CA VAL A 140 5.59 -12.62 1.18
C VAL A 140 4.98 -13.55 2.22
N VAL A 141 4.61 -14.75 1.82
CA VAL A 141 4.17 -15.79 2.75
C VAL A 141 5.40 -16.63 3.11
N PRO A 142 5.86 -16.61 4.37
CA PRO A 142 7.05 -17.36 4.75
C PRO A 142 6.77 -18.87 4.78
N SER A 143 7.76 -19.66 4.41
CA SER A 143 7.75 -21.11 4.62
C SER A 143 8.28 -21.43 6.01
N ASN A 144 7.72 -22.46 6.67
CA ASN A 144 8.21 -22.97 7.96
C ASN A 144 8.35 -21.92 9.07
N ALA A 145 7.45 -20.94 9.12
CA ALA A 145 7.44 -19.86 10.11
C ALA A 145 8.72 -18.98 10.13
N THR A 146 9.55 -19.05 9.11
CA THR A 146 10.78 -18.28 8.99
C THR A 146 10.78 -17.49 7.69
N TYR A 147 11.08 -16.22 7.77
CA TYR A 147 11.30 -15.35 6.61
C TYR A 147 12.75 -14.91 6.57
N LYS A 148 13.42 -15.20 5.46
CA LYS A 148 14.77 -14.71 5.18
C LYS A 148 14.67 -13.51 4.23
N TYR A 149 15.05 -12.36 4.74
CA TYR A 149 15.14 -11.15 3.94
C TYR A 149 16.28 -11.30 2.92
N PRO A 150 16.05 -11.02 1.64
CA PRO A 150 17.14 -11.06 0.66
C PRO A 150 18.24 -10.08 1.05
N ARG A 151 19.50 -10.55 0.96
CA ARG A 151 20.63 -9.65 1.17
C ARG A 151 20.53 -8.44 0.26
N VAL A 152 20.58 -7.26 0.85
CA VAL A 152 20.42 -6.01 0.12
C VAL A 152 21.49 -5.02 0.50
N ARG A 153 22.05 -4.36 -0.51
CA ARG A 153 22.95 -3.22 -0.31
C ARG A 153 22.14 -2.02 0.13
N LEU A 154 22.56 -1.38 1.22
CA LEU A 154 22.02 -0.12 1.69
C LEU A 154 23.05 0.99 1.53
N SER A 155 22.63 2.09 0.92
CA SER A 155 23.38 3.32 0.80
C SER A 155 22.91 4.36 1.81
N SER A 156 23.68 5.42 2.07
CA SER A 156 23.31 6.48 3.01
C SER A 156 21.93 7.06 2.71
N GLY A 157 21.04 7.08 3.70
CA GLY A 157 19.68 7.58 3.58
C GLY A 157 18.70 6.63 2.84
N GLU A 158 19.16 5.47 2.39
CA GLU A 158 18.30 4.51 1.70
C GLU A 158 17.35 3.82 2.65
N ILE A 159 16.12 3.58 2.17
CA ILE A 159 15.04 2.92 2.89
C ILE A 159 14.60 1.70 2.10
N ARG A 160 14.54 0.56 2.77
CA ARG A 160 13.99 -0.69 2.22
C ARG A 160 12.81 -1.15 3.06
N ARG A 161 11.76 -1.58 2.37
CA ARG A 161 10.54 -2.07 3.00
C ARG A 161 10.18 -3.43 2.45
N GLU A 162 9.83 -4.32 3.37
CA GLU A 162 9.29 -5.64 3.06
C GLU A 162 8.00 -5.87 3.81
N PHE A 163 7.14 -6.68 3.22
CA PHE A 163 5.85 -7.03 3.77
C PHE A 163 5.78 -8.54 3.91
N VAL A 164 5.59 -9.01 5.13
CA VAL A 164 5.61 -10.45 5.45
C VAL A 164 4.29 -10.85 6.08
N HIS A 165 3.68 -11.90 5.57
CA HIS A 165 2.50 -12.49 6.20
C HIS A 165 2.92 -13.22 7.47
N VAL A 166 2.37 -12.81 8.60
CA VAL A 166 2.60 -13.48 9.89
C VAL A 166 1.78 -14.76 9.92
N PRO A 167 2.37 -15.93 10.13
CA PRO A 167 1.63 -17.19 10.20
C PRO A 167 0.52 -17.15 11.24
N SER A 168 -0.62 -17.79 10.95
CA SER A 168 -1.72 -17.90 11.90
C SER A 168 -1.26 -18.57 13.19
N GLY A 169 -1.71 -18.03 14.35
CA GLY A 169 -1.30 -18.53 15.67
C GLY A 169 0.00 -17.90 16.19
N ALA A 170 0.83 -17.27 15.35
CA ALA A 170 2.03 -16.60 15.83
C ALA A 170 1.71 -15.43 16.76
N THR A 171 2.39 -15.35 17.91
CA THR A 171 2.17 -14.34 18.93
C THR A 171 3.37 -13.42 19.14
N TRP A 172 4.54 -13.85 18.72
CA TRP A 172 5.77 -13.06 18.76
C TRP A 172 6.75 -13.48 17.66
N ALA A 173 7.72 -12.63 17.38
CA ALA A 173 8.76 -12.88 16.40
C ALA A 173 10.13 -12.40 16.92
N ASP A 174 11.18 -13.18 16.60
CA ASP A 174 12.57 -12.74 16.71
C ASP A 174 13.02 -12.22 15.34
N VAL A 175 13.52 -10.99 15.33
CA VAL A 175 14.10 -10.35 14.15
C VAL A 175 15.61 -10.24 14.37
N CYS A 176 16.37 -11.04 13.66
CA CYS A 176 17.83 -11.04 13.68
C CYS A 176 18.36 -10.24 12.49
N VAL A 177 19.22 -9.26 12.74
CA VAL A 177 19.85 -8.43 11.72
C VAL A 177 21.37 -8.55 11.79
N ARG A 178 22.00 -8.54 10.62
CA ARG A 178 23.45 -8.56 10.47
C ARG A 178 23.87 -7.62 9.35
N SER A 179 24.94 -6.87 9.59
CA SER A 179 25.57 -6.05 8.56
C SER A 179 26.89 -6.67 8.12
N MET A 180 27.16 -6.57 6.82
CA MET A 180 28.36 -7.14 6.21
C MET A 180 28.89 -6.23 5.11
N ASN A 181 30.12 -6.52 4.66
CA ASN A 181 30.74 -5.83 3.54
C ASN A 181 30.69 -4.29 3.71
N HIS A 182 31.11 -3.81 4.90
CA HIS A 182 31.19 -2.38 5.16
C HIS A 182 32.23 -1.75 4.22
N GLU A 183 31.85 -0.68 3.53
CA GLU A 183 32.80 0.08 2.69
C GLU A 183 33.86 0.78 3.53
N ALA A 184 33.55 1.11 4.79
CA ALA A 184 34.50 1.66 5.74
C ALA A 184 34.81 0.60 6.81
N PRO A 185 35.98 -0.05 6.79
CA PRO A 185 36.33 -1.08 7.75
C PRO A 185 36.41 -0.53 9.18
N ASN A 186 36.12 -1.38 10.16
CA ASN A 186 36.15 -1.05 11.59
C ASN A 186 35.21 0.09 12.02
N THR A 187 34.14 0.34 11.25
CA THR A 187 33.11 1.31 11.61
C THR A 187 31.80 0.61 11.90
N SER A 188 31.10 1.06 12.95
CA SER A 188 29.73 0.65 13.17
C SER A 188 28.79 1.41 12.24
N VAL A 189 27.81 0.75 11.68
CA VAL A 189 26.75 1.38 10.86
C VAL A 189 25.49 1.52 11.68
N ARG A 190 24.88 2.69 11.63
CA ARG A 190 23.60 2.95 12.30
C ARG A 190 22.46 2.92 11.30
N PHE A 191 21.37 2.26 11.69
CA PHE A 191 20.14 2.25 10.92
C PHE A 191 18.91 2.15 11.83
N TRP A 192 17.79 2.55 11.27
CA TRP A 192 16.47 2.35 11.86
C TRP A 192 15.93 0.99 11.43
N LEU A 193 15.54 0.18 12.40
CA LEU A 193 14.67 -0.96 12.19
C LEU A 193 13.28 -0.59 12.70
N HIS A 194 12.35 -0.45 11.78
CA HIS A 194 10.96 -0.11 12.09
C HIS A 194 10.05 -1.25 11.66
N MET A 195 9.17 -1.67 12.53
CA MET A 195 8.26 -2.78 12.32
C MET A 195 6.85 -2.36 12.70
N LEU A 196 5.89 -2.67 11.82
CA LEU A 196 4.51 -2.22 11.97
C LEU A 196 3.52 -3.30 11.51
N GLN A 197 2.47 -3.50 12.33
CA GLN A 197 1.26 -4.21 11.92
C GLN A 197 0.06 -3.28 12.04
N LEU A 198 -0.73 -3.12 10.97
CA LEU A 198 -1.99 -2.38 11.03
C LEU A 198 -3.10 -3.29 11.55
N VAL A 199 -3.25 -3.36 12.87
CA VAL A 199 -4.24 -4.18 13.53
C VAL A 199 -5.52 -3.37 13.74
N PRO A 200 -6.70 -3.82 13.24
CA PRO A 200 -7.96 -3.12 13.44
C PRO A 200 -8.23 -2.82 14.92
N GLN A 201 -8.71 -1.63 15.21
CA GLN A 201 -9.07 -1.16 16.56
C GLN A 201 -7.91 -1.13 17.58
N ARG A 202 -6.66 -1.28 17.16
CA ARG A 202 -5.48 -1.11 18.01
C ARG A 202 -4.81 0.23 17.74
N ARG A 203 -4.30 0.85 18.80
CA ARG A 203 -3.48 2.05 18.67
C ARG A 203 -2.13 1.69 18.06
N LEU A 204 -1.61 2.53 17.17
CA LEU A 204 -0.28 2.32 16.53
C LEU A 204 0.82 2.07 17.56
N SER A 205 0.86 2.81 18.65
CA SER A 205 1.85 2.65 19.72
C SER A 205 1.90 1.25 20.36
N ARG A 206 0.92 0.41 20.11
CA ARG A 206 0.87 -0.99 20.59
C ARG A 206 1.37 -2.00 19.58
N VAL A 207 1.47 -1.61 18.31
CA VAL A 207 1.73 -2.50 17.16
C VAL A 207 2.86 -1.97 16.28
N GLU A 208 3.48 -0.87 16.70
CA GLU A 208 4.62 -0.22 16.07
C GLU A 208 5.84 -0.36 16.99
N HIS A 209 6.93 -0.89 16.42
CA HIS A 209 8.19 -1.05 17.11
C HIS A 209 9.30 -0.40 16.30
N HIS A 210 10.11 0.41 16.93
CA HIS A 210 11.25 1.05 16.26
C HIS A 210 12.50 0.96 17.12
N PHE A 211 13.61 0.67 16.48
CA PHE A 211 14.91 0.55 17.11
C PHE A 211 15.96 1.30 16.30
N VAL A 212 16.79 2.04 16.98
CA VAL A 212 18.05 2.53 16.41
C VAL A 212 19.11 1.51 16.75
N LEU A 213 19.67 0.86 15.73
CA LEU A 213 20.68 -0.16 15.87
C LEU A 213 22.02 0.37 15.37
N ALA A 214 23.07 0.03 16.09
CA ALA A 214 24.45 0.23 15.66
C ALA A 214 25.09 -1.16 15.53
N LEU A 215 25.41 -1.56 14.31
CA LEU A 215 25.98 -2.87 14.02
C LEU A 215 27.45 -2.74 13.67
N ASN A 216 28.27 -3.57 14.29
CA ASN A 216 29.60 -3.89 13.80
C ASN A 216 29.50 -4.93 12.68
N GLU A 217 30.52 -4.96 11.85
CA GLU A 217 30.54 -5.89 10.73
C GLU A 217 30.49 -7.34 11.20
N ASN A 218 29.59 -8.13 10.59
CA ASN A 218 29.35 -9.55 10.87
C ASN A 218 28.79 -9.88 12.28
N GLU A 219 28.51 -8.89 13.13
CA GLU A 219 27.92 -9.14 14.44
C GLU A 219 26.37 -9.12 14.30
N PRO A 220 25.69 -10.24 14.64
CA PRO A 220 24.24 -10.28 14.62
C PRO A 220 23.64 -9.57 15.83
N MET A 221 22.51 -8.92 15.64
CA MET A 221 21.70 -8.35 16.71
C MET A 221 20.24 -8.78 16.55
N SER A 222 19.63 -9.25 17.63
CA SER A 222 18.24 -9.71 17.62
C SER A 222 17.34 -8.79 18.42
N LYS A 223 16.11 -8.64 17.94
CA LYS A 223 15.01 -7.93 18.60
C LYS A 223 13.78 -8.81 18.60
N ARG A 224 13.17 -8.93 19.78
CA ARG A 224 11.91 -9.66 19.95
C ARG A 224 10.76 -8.67 19.99
N ILE A 225 9.70 -8.97 19.24
CA ILE A 225 8.48 -8.17 19.17
C ILE A 225 7.23 -9.04 19.29
N PRO A 226 6.15 -8.57 19.90
CA PRO A 226 4.85 -9.19 19.79
C PRO A 226 4.31 -9.01 18.36
N VAL A 227 3.63 -10.03 17.85
CA VAL A 227 2.97 -10.00 16.54
C VAL A 227 1.55 -10.56 16.62
N HIS A 228 0.75 -10.26 15.61
CA HIS A 228 -0.61 -10.78 15.45
C HIS A 228 -0.63 -11.70 14.24
N GLY A 229 -0.92 -12.99 14.47
CA GLY A 229 -1.02 -13.99 13.41
C GLY A 229 -2.09 -13.66 12.38
N GLY A 230 -1.88 -14.09 11.14
CA GLY A 230 -2.78 -13.84 10.01
C GLY A 230 -2.70 -12.43 9.42
N MET A 231 -1.86 -11.55 9.94
CA MET A 231 -1.74 -10.16 9.50
C MET A 231 -0.40 -9.89 8.83
N THR A 232 -0.35 -8.82 8.04
CA THR A 232 0.89 -8.38 7.40
C THR A 232 1.77 -7.59 8.37
N LEU A 233 3.00 -8.03 8.55
CA LEU A 233 4.08 -7.29 9.21
C LEU A 233 4.85 -6.50 8.16
N GLU A 234 4.96 -5.20 8.34
CA GLU A 234 5.84 -4.34 7.57
C GLU A 234 7.18 -4.25 8.31
N LEU A 235 8.25 -4.58 7.59
CA LEU A 235 9.63 -4.46 8.03
C LEU A 235 10.29 -3.34 7.24
N CYS A 236 10.81 -2.34 7.91
CA CYS A 236 11.48 -1.21 7.29
C CYS A 236 12.88 -1.06 7.86
N ALA A 237 13.89 -1.17 7.01
CA ALA A 237 15.27 -0.86 7.32
C ALA A 237 15.67 0.45 6.63
N ALA A 238 16.08 1.44 7.40
CA ALA A 238 16.49 2.74 6.89
C ALA A 238 17.87 3.12 7.39
N GLN A 239 18.82 3.26 6.47
CA GLN A 239 20.17 3.68 6.83
C GLN A 239 20.18 5.16 7.19
N PHE A 240 20.90 5.51 8.27
CA PHE A 240 21.12 6.91 8.60
C PHE A 240 21.86 7.64 7.48
N TRP A 241 21.37 8.81 7.12
CA TRP A 241 22.02 9.68 6.13
C TRP A 241 23.43 10.12 6.55
N SER A 242 23.72 10.11 7.85
CA SER A 242 25.04 10.45 8.40
C SER A 242 26.09 9.34 8.27
N ASN A 243 25.68 8.12 7.90
CA ASN A 243 26.65 7.07 7.56
C ASN A 243 27.27 7.42 6.22
N LYS A 244 28.62 7.44 6.18
CA LYS A 244 29.37 7.82 4.98
C LYS A 244 29.54 6.67 3.97
N ALA A 245 29.23 5.45 4.39
CA ALA A 245 29.54 4.25 3.63
C ALA A 245 28.32 3.30 3.59
N GLY A 246 28.22 2.55 2.49
CA GLY A 246 27.22 1.50 2.34
C GLY A 246 27.61 0.20 3.04
N PHE A 247 26.64 -0.66 3.24
CA PHE A 247 26.81 -2.02 3.78
C PHE A 247 25.73 -2.96 3.25
N ASP A 248 25.99 -4.26 3.33
CA ASP A 248 24.98 -5.27 3.03
C ASP A 248 24.21 -5.63 4.29
N LEU A 249 22.90 -5.56 4.22
CA LEU A 249 21.99 -5.99 5.29
C LEU A 249 21.49 -7.41 5.02
N GLU A 250 21.62 -8.28 6.02
CA GLU A 250 20.85 -9.52 6.14
C GLU A 250 19.89 -9.40 7.31
N MET A 251 18.69 -9.97 7.14
CA MET A 251 17.68 -10.00 8.18
C MET A 251 16.89 -11.31 8.10
N ASP A 252 16.75 -11.98 9.23
CA ASP A 252 15.92 -13.16 9.39
C ASP A 252 14.80 -12.85 10.40
N VAL A 253 13.62 -13.35 10.11
CA VAL A 253 12.45 -13.23 11.01
C VAL A 253 11.96 -14.64 11.32
N GLU A 254 11.94 -15.01 12.58
CA GLU A 254 11.40 -16.27 13.04
C GLU A 254 10.15 -16.04 13.87
N PHE A 255 9.04 -16.68 13.46
CA PHE A 255 7.74 -16.54 14.12
C PHE A 255 7.50 -17.67 15.11
N HIS A 256 6.98 -17.34 16.29
CA HIS A 256 6.78 -18.26 17.40
C HIS A 256 5.38 -18.15 18.01
N GLY A 257 5.04 -19.10 18.88
CA GLY A 257 3.73 -19.20 19.50
C GLY A 257 2.68 -19.80 18.57
N LEU A 258 3.14 -20.54 17.55
CA LEU A 258 2.27 -21.28 16.65
C LEU A 258 1.55 -22.37 17.46
N ASP A 259 0.22 -22.40 17.43
CA ASP A 259 -0.54 -23.51 17.97
C ASP A 259 -0.17 -24.78 17.17
N THR A 260 0.40 -25.75 17.86
CA THR A 260 0.46 -27.11 17.32
C THR A 260 -0.98 -27.59 17.23
N VAL A 261 -1.50 -27.74 16.01
CA VAL A 261 -2.77 -28.45 15.81
C VAL A 261 -2.64 -29.79 16.50
N PRO A 262 -3.44 -30.12 17.52
CA PRO A 262 -3.36 -31.43 18.13
C PRO A 262 -3.63 -32.44 17.02
N GLN A 263 -2.65 -33.29 16.74
CA GLN A 263 -2.91 -34.47 15.92
C GLN A 263 -3.96 -35.27 16.65
N VAL A 264 -5.18 -35.24 16.15
CA VAL A 264 -6.23 -36.18 16.57
C VAL A 264 -5.75 -37.54 16.13
N SER A 265 -5.03 -38.23 17.02
CA SER A 265 -4.75 -39.65 16.88
C SER A 265 -6.10 -40.35 16.97
N GLY A 266 -6.68 -40.67 15.81
CA GLY A 266 -7.84 -41.53 15.72
C GLY A 266 -7.45 -42.91 16.30
N HIS A 267 -7.77 -43.13 17.55
CA HIS A 267 -7.88 -44.50 18.06
C HIS A 267 -9.11 -45.11 17.43
N THR A 268 -8.90 -45.84 16.33
CA THR A 268 -9.86 -46.87 15.90
C THR A 268 -9.77 -47.98 16.93
N GLY A 269 -10.62 -47.92 17.95
CA GLY A 269 -10.90 -49.06 18.81
C GLY A 269 -11.63 -50.14 18.02
N GLN A 270 -11.05 -51.32 17.97
CA GLN A 270 -11.73 -52.57 17.60
C GLN A 270 -12.79 -52.92 18.66
#